data_ae2c2ad897d2b7406eda0ea5023af3f7
#
_entry.id   ae2c2ad897d2b7406eda0ea5023af3f7
#
_cell.length_a   1.000
_cell.length_b   1.000
_cell.length_c   1.000
_cell.angle_alpha   90.00
_cell.angle_beta   90.00
_cell.angle_gamma   90.00
#
_symmetry.space_group_name_H-M   'P 1'
#
loop_
_entity.id
_entity.type
_entity.pdbx_description
1 polymer ?
#
loop_
_entity_poly.entity_id
_entity_poly.type
_entity_poly.pdbx_seq_one_letter_code
_entity_poly.pdbx_strand_id
1 'polypeptide(L)'
;MQRYYFLYNLVSFSNSFWVNICTAYSTGFVGCANFKHYIDVLNFAKSLNIEADSDYLLYGCYDFSKSNLSCRLDNNEIEHIVHEKISMPIDYDKIKENVETKKVEAEDPICPVCKNSLCISNTGDVYPCEGWQSLIIGNLKEQSLSELWENSVIVNRLRSLEFKDFTKCNSCPDKKYCNTCLIMNANEDVNGNYMHVNTFQCEAARIKHRQMKGHGN
;
A
#
# COMPACT_ATOMS: atom_id res chain seq x y z
N MET A 1 -4.36 1.07 -14.71
CA MET A 1 -4.56 0.04 -15.74
C MET A 1 -3.76 -1.26 -15.50
N GLN A 2 -2.56 -1.23 -14.88
CA GLN A 2 -1.74 -2.43 -14.62
C GLN A 2 -2.29 -3.39 -13.55
N ARG A 3 -2.93 -2.90 -12.47
CA ARG A 3 -3.54 -3.79 -11.44
C ARG A 3 -4.69 -4.64 -11.98
N TYR A 4 -5.48 -4.13 -12.93
CA TYR A 4 -6.54 -4.90 -13.57
C TYR A 4 -6.02 -6.04 -14.45
N TYR A 5 -4.87 -5.86 -15.10
CA TYR A 5 -4.26 -6.91 -15.94
C TYR A 5 -3.72 -8.08 -15.10
N PHE A 6 -3.21 -7.81 -13.90
CA PHE A 6 -2.67 -8.85 -13.02
C PHE A 6 -3.79 -9.71 -12.41
N LEU A 7 -4.88 -9.09 -11.97
CA LEU A 7 -6.08 -9.82 -11.49
C LEU A 7 -6.73 -10.66 -12.61
N TYR A 8 -6.80 -10.16 -13.83
CA TYR A 8 -7.40 -10.87 -14.96
C TYR A 8 -6.62 -12.13 -15.38
N ASN A 9 -5.29 -12.08 -15.31
CA ASN A 9 -4.45 -13.25 -15.64
C ASN A 9 -4.40 -14.32 -14.53
N LEU A 10 -4.64 -13.94 -13.28
CA LEU A 10 -4.73 -14.89 -12.16
C LEU A 10 -6.08 -15.63 -12.13
N VAL A 11 -7.17 -15.01 -12.58
CA VAL A 11 -8.52 -15.62 -12.68
C VAL A 11 -8.54 -16.81 -13.64
N SER A 12 -7.59 -16.94 -14.57
CA SER A 12 -7.54 -18.06 -15.53
C SER A 12 -6.90 -19.35 -14.99
N PHE A 13 -6.31 -19.37 -13.79
CA PHE A 13 -5.50 -20.52 -13.35
C PHE A 13 -6.13 -21.45 -12.30
N SER A 14 -7.20 -21.12 -11.62
CA SER A 14 -7.99 -22.13 -10.87
C SER A 14 -9.39 -21.63 -10.46
N ASN A 15 -10.41 -22.29 -11.01
CA ASN A 15 -11.82 -21.90 -10.84
C ASN A 15 -12.39 -21.99 -9.40
N SER A 16 -11.74 -22.66 -8.46
CA SER A 16 -12.31 -22.87 -7.11
C SER A 16 -11.74 -21.94 -6.03
N PHE A 17 -10.48 -21.53 -6.14
CA PHE A 17 -9.84 -20.69 -5.12
C PHE A 17 -10.14 -19.19 -5.32
N TRP A 18 -10.27 -18.76 -6.56
CA TRP A 18 -10.43 -17.35 -6.93
C TRP A 18 -11.86 -16.84 -6.90
N VAL A 19 -12.85 -17.70 -7.08
CA VAL A 19 -14.26 -17.32 -6.95
C VAL A 19 -14.55 -16.76 -5.56
N ASN A 20 -13.94 -17.29 -4.51
CA ASN A 20 -14.13 -16.80 -3.14
C ASN A 20 -13.40 -15.48 -2.84
N ILE A 21 -12.28 -15.17 -3.50
CA ILE A 21 -11.52 -13.93 -3.29
C ILE A 21 -12.10 -12.79 -4.15
N CYS A 22 -12.46 -13.06 -5.40
CA CYS A 22 -13.07 -12.05 -6.28
C CYS A 22 -14.48 -11.63 -5.86
N THR A 23 -15.20 -12.46 -5.12
CA THR A 23 -16.53 -12.13 -4.59
C THR A 23 -16.49 -11.45 -3.23
N ALA A 24 -15.33 -11.40 -2.57
CA ALA A 24 -15.22 -10.92 -1.20
C ALA A 24 -14.73 -9.48 -1.07
N TYR A 25 -13.78 -9.03 -1.92
CA TYR A 25 -13.16 -7.72 -1.74
C TYR A 25 -12.55 -7.16 -3.03
N SER A 26 -12.77 -5.87 -3.30
CA SER A 26 -12.15 -5.14 -4.41
C SER A 26 -11.65 -3.78 -3.93
N THR A 27 -10.39 -3.44 -4.23
CA THR A 27 -9.82 -2.12 -3.97
C THR A 27 -9.66 -1.35 -5.27
N GLY A 28 -10.31 -0.18 -5.37
CA GLY A 28 -10.17 0.74 -6.49
C GLY A 28 -9.19 1.86 -6.17
N PHE A 29 -8.25 2.13 -7.09
CA PHE A 29 -7.37 3.29 -6.98
C PHE A 29 -8.12 4.58 -7.34
N VAL A 30 -8.00 5.62 -6.50
CA VAL A 30 -8.55 6.95 -6.72
C VAL A 30 -7.43 7.94 -7.02
N GLY A 31 -7.48 8.56 -8.20
CA GLY A 31 -6.56 9.59 -8.65
C GLY A 31 -7.30 10.70 -9.36
N CYS A 32 -6.59 11.70 -9.87
CA CYS A 32 -7.18 12.90 -10.48
C CYS A 32 -8.23 12.60 -11.57
N ALA A 33 -8.09 11.47 -12.29
CA ALA A 33 -8.98 11.12 -13.39
C ALA A 33 -10.36 10.60 -12.95
N ASN A 34 -10.47 10.01 -11.76
CA ASN A 34 -11.69 9.36 -11.27
C ASN A 34 -12.15 9.85 -9.89
N PHE A 35 -11.50 10.84 -9.32
CA PHE A 35 -11.85 11.38 -8.00
C PHE A 35 -13.31 11.78 -7.87
N LYS A 36 -13.91 12.36 -8.92
CA LYS A 36 -15.32 12.79 -8.90
C LYS A 36 -16.34 11.64 -8.92
N HIS A 37 -15.90 10.43 -9.27
CA HIS A 37 -16.77 9.27 -9.51
C HIS A 37 -16.45 8.05 -8.63
N TYR A 38 -15.48 8.14 -7.72
CA TYR A 38 -15.10 6.97 -6.94
C TYR A 38 -16.22 6.47 -6.01
N ILE A 39 -17.06 7.39 -5.51
CA ILE A 39 -18.23 7.05 -4.68
C ILE A 39 -19.26 6.27 -5.52
N ASP A 40 -19.48 6.64 -6.78
CA ASP A 40 -20.40 5.93 -7.68
C ASP A 40 -19.93 4.49 -7.90
N VAL A 41 -18.61 4.30 -8.04
CA VAL A 41 -18.00 2.96 -8.17
C VAL A 41 -18.19 2.12 -6.90
N LEU A 42 -17.98 2.71 -5.72
CA LEU A 42 -18.21 2.03 -4.44
C LEU A 42 -19.70 1.66 -4.26
N ASN A 43 -20.61 2.57 -4.59
CA ASN A 43 -22.06 2.31 -4.53
C ASN A 43 -22.48 1.22 -5.52
N PHE A 44 -21.91 1.21 -6.72
CA PHE A 44 -22.15 0.16 -7.70
C PHE A 44 -21.68 -1.21 -7.18
N ALA A 45 -20.45 -1.30 -6.63
CA ALA A 45 -19.94 -2.53 -6.02
C ALA A 45 -20.88 -3.01 -4.89
N LYS A 46 -21.33 -2.10 -4.02
CA LYS A 46 -22.30 -2.39 -2.96
C LYS A 46 -23.63 -2.92 -3.52
N SER A 47 -24.12 -2.37 -4.63
CA SER A 47 -25.37 -2.85 -5.29
C SER A 47 -25.24 -4.29 -5.78
N LEU A 48 -24.02 -4.75 -6.07
CA LEU A 48 -23.70 -6.12 -6.47
C LEU A 48 -23.33 -7.01 -5.28
N ASN A 49 -23.45 -6.51 -4.04
CA ASN A 49 -23.01 -7.20 -2.82
C ASN A 49 -21.52 -7.57 -2.84
N ILE A 50 -20.69 -6.71 -3.45
CA ILE A 50 -19.22 -6.82 -3.47
C ILE A 50 -18.67 -5.82 -2.46
N GLU A 51 -17.86 -6.32 -1.52
CA GLU A 51 -17.09 -5.46 -0.63
C GLU A 51 -16.01 -4.74 -1.41
N ALA A 52 -15.96 -3.41 -1.31
CA ALA A 52 -15.02 -2.59 -2.05
C ALA A 52 -14.46 -1.46 -1.18
N ASP A 53 -13.20 -1.12 -1.40
CA ASP A 53 -12.52 0.00 -0.77
C ASP A 53 -11.83 0.88 -1.82
N SER A 54 -11.40 2.07 -1.43
CA SER A 54 -10.64 3.01 -2.25
C SER A 54 -9.24 3.24 -1.68
N ASP A 55 -8.24 3.31 -2.56
CA ASP A 55 -6.87 3.67 -2.22
C ASP A 55 -6.43 4.88 -3.04
N TYR A 56 -5.76 5.83 -2.40
CA TYR A 56 -5.26 7.08 -3.01
C TYR A 56 -3.74 7.17 -3.03
N LEU A 57 -3.03 6.14 -2.59
CA LEU A 57 -1.57 6.13 -2.54
C LEU A 57 -0.98 5.78 -3.92
N LEU A 58 -0.71 6.80 -4.74
CA LEU A 58 -0.05 6.65 -6.02
C LEU A 58 1.48 6.71 -5.84
N TYR A 59 2.19 5.67 -6.27
CA TYR A 59 3.67 5.62 -6.25
C TYR A 59 4.27 6.22 -7.51
N GLY A 60 5.51 6.71 -7.43
CA GLY A 60 6.36 6.93 -8.60
C GLY A 60 6.58 5.64 -9.39
N CYS A 61 6.88 5.77 -10.68
CA CYS A 61 7.13 4.61 -11.53
C CYS A 61 8.40 3.86 -11.11
N TYR A 62 8.47 2.57 -11.42
CA TYR A 62 9.62 1.72 -11.08
C TYR A 62 10.91 2.08 -11.86
N ASP A 63 10.80 2.85 -12.93
CA ASP A 63 11.92 3.45 -13.68
C ASP A 63 12.37 4.80 -13.09
N PHE A 64 11.88 5.13 -11.89
CA PHE A 64 12.11 6.38 -11.16
C PHE A 64 11.52 7.62 -11.84
N SER A 65 10.74 7.48 -12.91
CA SER A 65 10.00 8.60 -13.49
C SER A 65 8.87 9.03 -12.57
N LYS A 66 8.53 10.31 -12.61
CA LYS A 66 7.51 10.95 -11.76
C LYS A 66 6.33 11.46 -12.57
N SER A 67 6.25 11.10 -13.86
CA SER A 67 5.23 11.62 -14.77
C SER A 67 3.80 11.31 -14.33
N ASN A 68 3.59 10.14 -13.71
CA ASN A 68 2.29 9.74 -13.18
C ASN A 68 1.90 10.48 -11.90
N LEU A 69 2.84 11.11 -11.19
CA LEU A 69 2.55 11.80 -9.93
C LEU A 69 1.73 13.07 -10.10
N SER A 70 1.63 13.59 -11.32
CA SER A 70 0.67 14.66 -11.65
C SER A 70 -0.79 14.27 -11.45
N CYS A 71 -1.07 12.95 -11.37
CA CYS A 71 -2.40 12.40 -11.04
C CYS A 71 -2.60 12.09 -9.55
N ARG A 72 -1.68 12.48 -8.68
CA ARG A 72 -1.92 12.43 -7.23
C ARG A 72 -3.03 13.40 -6.84
N LEU A 73 -3.80 12.97 -5.90
CA LEU A 73 -4.75 13.85 -5.23
C LEU A 73 -4.00 14.90 -4.39
N ASP A 74 -4.56 16.09 -4.33
CA ASP A 74 -4.10 17.11 -3.38
C ASP A 74 -4.57 16.82 -1.95
N ASN A 75 -4.12 17.65 -1.00
CA ASN A 75 -4.45 17.46 0.41
C ASN A 75 -5.96 17.56 0.70
N ASN A 76 -6.70 18.43 0.00
CA ASN A 76 -8.14 18.59 0.20
C ASN A 76 -8.90 17.38 -0.36
N GLU A 77 -8.48 16.87 -1.51
CA GLU A 77 -9.04 15.66 -2.11
C GLU A 77 -8.79 14.42 -1.25
N ILE A 78 -7.58 14.29 -0.68
CA ILE A 78 -7.26 13.22 0.27
C ILE A 78 -8.11 13.37 1.54
N GLU A 79 -8.24 14.59 2.05
CA GLU A 79 -9.06 14.86 3.23
C GLU A 79 -10.52 14.48 3.00
N HIS A 80 -11.06 14.76 1.81
CA HIS A 80 -12.40 14.35 1.42
C HIS A 80 -12.54 12.82 1.41
N ILE A 81 -11.61 12.07 0.78
CA ILE A 81 -11.66 10.60 0.78
C ILE A 81 -11.58 10.03 2.20
N VAL A 82 -10.68 10.55 3.02
CA VAL A 82 -10.52 10.08 4.41
C VAL A 82 -11.78 10.36 5.21
N HIS A 83 -12.39 11.54 5.04
CA HIS A 83 -13.66 11.90 5.68
C HIS A 83 -14.80 10.95 5.26
N GLU A 84 -14.96 10.70 3.95
CA GLU A 84 -15.98 9.80 3.44
C GLU A 84 -15.79 8.37 3.94
N LYS A 85 -14.55 7.87 3.99
CA LYS A 85 -14.25 6.55 4.56
C LYS A 85 -14.64 6.45 6.04
N ILE A 86 -14.40 7.51 6.80
CA ILE A 86 -14.76 7.60 8.21
C ILE A 86 -16.29 7.71 8.37
N SER A 87 -16.97 8.35 7.43
CA SER A 87 -18.43 8.57 7.45
C SER A 87 -19.22 7.39 6.88
N MET A 88 -18.57 6.47 6.16
CA MET A 88 -19.23 5.24 5.71
C MET A 88 -19.54 4.33 6.90
N PRO A 89 -20.63 3.54 6.86
CA PRO A 89 -21.02 2.63 7.94
C PRO A 89 -20.15 1.36 7.98
N ILE A 90 -18.90 1.43 7.60
CA ILE A 90 -17.86 0.46 7.89
C ILE A 90 -17.42 0.81 9.30
N ASP A 91 -17.76 -0.02 10.25
CA ASP A 91 -17.41 -0.06 11.67
C ASP A 91 -16.29 0.93 12.07
N TYR A 92 -16.63 2.25 11.97
CA TYR A 92 -15.69 3.34 12.26
C TYR A 92 -15.15 3.23 13.68
N ASP A 93 -16.02 2.83 14.62
CA ASP A 93 -15.62 2.63 16.01
C ASP A 93 -14.54 1.58 16.13
N LYS A 94 -14.62 0.50 15.37
CA LYS A 94 -13.60 -0.54 15.30
C LYS A 94 -12.30 -0.05 14.64
N ILE A 95 -12.39 0.76 13.57
CA ILE A 95 -11.21 1.37 12.95
C ILE A 95 -10.55 2.35 13.93
N LYS A 96 -11.35 3.17 14.60
CA LYS A 96 -10.88 4.12 15.60
C LYS A 96 -10.23 3.41 16.77
N GLU A 97 -10.90 2.40 17.34
CA GLU A 97 -10.36 1.57 18.42
C GLU A 97 -9.03 0.91 18.02
N ASN A 98 -8.96 0.31 16.83
CA ASN A 98 -7.74 -0.30 16.30
C ASN A 98 -6.58 0.69 16.20
N VAL A 99 -6.85 1.94 15.77
CA VAL A 99 -5.81 2.97 15.65
C VAL A 99 -5.47 3.55 17.02
N GLU A 100 -6.45 3.77 17.90
CA GLU A 100 -6.21 4.33 19.25
C GLU A 100 -5.43 3.35 20.13
N THR A 101 -5.73 2.07 20.03
CA THR A 101 -5.03 1.00 20.77
C THR A 101 -3.69 0.61 20.14
N LYS A 102 -3.46 0.95 18.87
CA LYS A 102 -2.21 0.66 18.17
C LYS A 102 -1.04 1.37 18.84
N LYS A 103 -0.18 0.59 19.46
CA LYS A 103 1.16 1.02 19.87
C LYS A 103 2.12 0.75 18.73
N VAL A 104 3.02 1.66 18.48
CA VAL A 104 4.09 1.52 17.49
C VAL A 104 5.41 1.76 18.21
N GLU A 105 6.14 0.69 18.42
CA GLU A 105 7.42 0.71 19.13
C GLU A 105 8.59 0.89 18.14
N ALA A 106 9.77 1.15 18.66
CA ALA A 106 10.97 1.38 17.85
C ALA A 106 11.40 0.11 17.10
N GLU A 107 11.13 -1.05 17.66
CA GLU A 107 11.47 -2.39 17.15
C GLU A 107 10.40 -2.97 16.22
N ASP A 108 9.25 -2.28 16.06
CA ASP A 108 8.24 -2.73 15.13
C ASP A 108 8.74 -2.59 13.68
N PRO A 109 8.34 -3.51 12.80
CA PRO A 109 8.70 -3.43 11.38
C PRO A 109 8.11 -2.17 10.75
N ILE A 110 8.95 -1.43 10.01
CA ILE A 110 8.53 -0.22 9.30
C ILE A 110 7.57 -0.52 8.14
N CYS A 111 7.70 -1.70 7.52
CA CYS A 111 6.92 -2.17 6.40
C CYS A 111 6.80 -3.69 6.44
N PRO A 112 5.66 -4.29 6.04
CA PRO A 112 5.50 -5.75 6.00
C PRO A 112 6.23 -6.43 4.83
N VAL A 113 6.97 -5.69 4.01
CA VAL A 113 7.72 -6.20 2.85
C VAL A 113 8.63 -7.36 3.24
N CYS A 114 8.65 -8.41 2.44
CA CYS A 114 9.42 -9.64 2.66
C CYS A 114 9.12 -10.39 3.98
N LYS A 115 8.10 -10.00 4.75
CA LYS A 115 7.71 -10.73 5.97
C LYS A 115 6.70 -11.84 5.69
N ASN A 116 5.72 -11.56 4.83
CA ASN A 116 4.61 -12.46 4.57
C ASN A 116 4.44 -12.80 3.08
N SER A 117 5.08 -12.05 2.19
CA SER A 117 4.88 -12.17 0.74
C SER A 117 6.11 -11.74 -0.06
N LEU A 118 6.19 -12.26 -1.27
CA LEU A 118 7.03 -11.81 -2.36
C LEU A 118 6.17 -11.70 -3.62
N CYS A 119 6.62 -10.95 -4.61
CA CYS A 119 5.98 -10.87 -5.91
C CYS A 119 6.83 -11.61 -6.96
N ILE A 120 6.18 -12.36 -7.84
CA ILE A 120 6.85 -13.14 -8.89
C ILE A 120 6.25 -12.70 -10.23
N SER A 121 7.12 -12.34 -11.19
CA SER A 121 6.70 -12.04 -12.57
C SER A 121 6.45 -13.30 -13.39
N ASN A 122 5.85 -13.13 -14.56
CA ASN A 122 5.68 -14.19 -15.54
C ASN A 122 7.01 -14.68 -16.16
N THR A 123 8.09 -13.93 -16.02
CA THR A 123 9.44 -14.30 -16.41
C THR A 123 10.22 -15.08 -15.35
N GLY A 124 9.66 -15.15 -14.14
CA GLY A 124 10.25 -15.80 -12.98
C GLY A 124 11.07 -14.88 -12.10
N ASP A 125 11.14 -13.58 -12.41
CA ASP A 125 11.82 -12.61 -11.56
C ASP A 125 11.05 -12.44 -10.25
N VAL A 126 11.77 -12.40 -9.14
CA VAL A 126 11.22 -12.25 -7.79
C VAL A 126 11.52 -10.86 -7.26
N TYR A 127 10.49 -10.20 -6.75
CA TYR A 127 10.54 -8.84 -6.21
C TYR A 127 10.08 -8.81 -4.75
N PRO A 128 10.53 -7.82 -3.95
CA PRO A 128 10.09 -7.67 -2.57
C PRO A 128 8.58 -7.42 -2.42
N CYS A 129 8.00 -6.70 -3.39
CA CYS A 129 6.60 -6.30 -3.42
C CYS A 129 6.17 -6.01 -4.86
N GLU A 130 4.88 -6.06 -5.15
CA GLU A 130 4.30 -5.83 -6.48
C GLU A 130 4.65 -4.48 -7.12
N GLY A 131 4.82 -3.43 -6.30
CA GLY A 131 5.20 -2.10 -6.77
C GLY A 131 6.72 -1.87 -6.88
N TRP A 132 7.55 -2.85 -6.50
CA TRP A 132 9.01 -2.67 -6.42
C TRP A 132 9.76 -3.45 -7.51
N GLN A 133 9.38 -3.23 -8.76
CA GLN A 133 9.97 -3.94 -9.91
C GLN A 133 11.38 -3.45 -10.26
N SER A 134 11.84 -2.34 -9.71
CA SER A 134 13.23 -1.88 -9.83
C SER A 134 14.23 -2.68 -8.98
N LEU A 135 13.76 -3.49 -8.02
CA LEU A 135 14.60 -4.28 -7.13
C LEU A 135 14.33 -5.78 -7.32
N ILE A 136 15.14 -6.43 -8.16
CA ILE A 136 15.06 -7.87 -8.38
C ILE A 136 15.84 -8.59 -7.27
N ILE A 137 15.18 -9.53 -6.58
CA ILE A 137 15.80 -10.38 -5.55
C ILE A 137 16.53 -11.56 -6.17
N GLY A 138 15.98 -12.14 -7.24
CA GLY A 138 16.47 -13.27 -7.96
C GLY A 138 15.48 -13.77 -9.00
N ASN A 139 15.74 -14.94 -9.63
CA ASN A 139 14.86 -15.52 -10.63
C ASN A 139 14.63 -17.02 -10.35
N LEU A 140 13.38 -17.47 -10.40
CA LEU A 140 12.99 -18.87 -10.13
C LEU A 140 13.49 -19.90 -11.14
N LYS A 141 14.05 -19.45 -12.26
CA LYS A 141 14.75 -20.35 -13.21
C LYS A 141 16.15 -20.70 -12.72
N GLU A 142 16.71 -19.91 -11.81
CA GLU A 142 18.09 -20.03 -11.33
C GLU A 142 18.16 -20.53 -9.89
N GLN A 143 17.17 -20.13 -9.05
CA GLN A 143 17.15 -20.41 -7.61
C GLN A 143 15.74 -20.81 -7.16
N SER A 144 15.62 -21.63 -6.14
CA SER A 144 14.33 -21.97 -5.55
C SER A 144 13.74 -20.80 -4.75
N LEU A 145 12.42 -20.75 -4.66
CA LEU A 145 11.73 -19.73 -3.85
C LEU A 145 12.15 -19.82 -2.37
N SER A 146 12.32 -21.03 -1.84
CA SER A 146 12.77 -21.25 -0.45
C SER A 146 14.17 -20.66 -0.23
N GLU A 147 15.07 -20.89 -1.16
CA GLU A 147 16.42 -20.34 -1.08
C GLU A 147 16.43 -18.81 -1.11
N LEU A 148 15.66 -18.19 -2.01
CA LEU A 148 15.51 -16.74 -2.06
C LEU A 148 14.88 -16.19 -0.79
N TRP A 149 13.86 -16.87 -0.26
CA TRP A 149 13.15 -16.46 0.95
C TRP A 149 14.03 -16.51 2.20
N GLU A 150 14.86 -17.54 2.33
CA GLU A 150 15.65 -17.80 3.54
C GLU A 150 17.03 -17.14 3.49
N ASN A 151 17.67 -17.17 2.30
CA ASN A 151 19.10 -16.85 2.20
C ASN A 151 19.41 -15.55 1.46
N SER A 152 18.43 -14.91 0.79
CA SER A 152 18.69 -13.67 0.09
C SER A 152 19.07 -12.55 1.07
N VAL A 153 20.22 -11.93 0.82
CA VAL A 153 20.72 -10.77 1.59
C VAL A 153 19.72 -9.60 1.51
N ILE A 154 19.10 -9.41 0.32
CA ILE A 154 18.11 -8.35 0.10
C ILE A 154 16.86 -8.62 0.95
N VAL A 155 16.30 -9.83 0.91
CA VAL A 155 15.13 -10.23 1.69
C VAL A 155 15.39 -10.05 3.18
N ASN A 156 16.52 -10.56 3.66
CA ASN A 156 16.90 -10.49 5.08
C ASN A 156 17.09 -9.03 5.53
N ARG A 157 17.73 -8.20 4.69
CA ARG A 157 17.89 -6.77 4.97
C ARG A 157 16.55 -6.04 5.04
N LEU A 158 15.66 -6.23 4.06
CA LEU A 158 14.34 -5.57 4.06
C LEU A 158 13.47 -6.04 5.23
N ARG A 159 13.51 -7.33 5.54
CA ARG A 159 12.78 -7.95 6.65
C ARG A 159 13.21 -7.40 8.02
N SER A 160 14.49 -7.03 8.17
CA SER A 160 15.06 -6.53 9.42
C SER A 160 14.83 -5.03 9.66
N LEU A 161 14.22 -4.29 8.70
CA LEU A 161 13.98 -2.86 8.86
C LEU A 161 12.88 -2.59 9.88
N GLU A 162 13.20 -1.73 10.85
CA GLU A 162 12.37 -1.35 11.97
C GLU A 162 12.20 0.18 12.04
N PHE A 163 11.25 0.67 12.86
CA PHE A 163 11.04 2.12 13.02
C PHE A 163 12.31 2.84 13.52
N LYS A 164 13.10 2.22 14.36
CA LYS A 164 14.38 2.81 14.87
C LYS A 164 15.39 3.13 13.77
N ASP A 165 15.35 2.40 12.63
CA ASP A 165 16.23 2.67 11.48
C ASP A 165 15.84 3.96 10.73
N PHE A 166 14.65 4.50 11.00
CA PHE A 166 14.08 5.70 10.37
C PHE A 166 13.83 6.77 11.42
N THR A 167 14.85 7.56 11.76
CA THR A 167 14.80 8.54 12.85
C THR A 167 13.56 9.46 12.79
N LYS A 168 13.21 9.97 11.60
CA LYS A 168 12.02 10.83 11.41
C LYS A 168 10.72 10.08 11.69
N CYS A 169 10.60 8.82 11.28
CA CYS A 169 9.40 8.00 11.49
C CYS A 169 9.30 7.55 12.94
N ASN A 170 10.40 7.17 13.56
CA ASN A 170 10.42 6.71 14.95
C ASN A 170 9.95 7.80 15.93
N SER A 171 10.34 9.06 15.70
CA SER A 171 9.91 10.20 16.52
C SER A 171 8.61 10.87 16.06
N CYS A 172 7.97 10.37 14.98
CA CYS A 172 6.80 11.00 14.39
C CYS A 172 5.55 10.82 15.26
N PRO A 173 4.82 11.91 15.62
CA PRO A 173 3.58 11.81 16.37
C PRO A 173 2.44 11.15 15.60
N ASP A 174 2.55 11.12 14.25
CA ASP A 174 1.53 10.56 13.36
C ASP A 174 1.84 9.11 12.95
N LYS A 175 2.91 8.48 13.50
CA LYS A 175 3.37 7.15 13.05
C LYS A 175 2.29 6.06 13.10
N LYS A 176 1.38 6.10 14.07
CA LYS A 176 0.29 5.13 14.18
C LYS A 176 -0.80 5.25 13.10
N TYR A 177 -0.88 6.42 12.46
CA TYR A 177 -1.79 6.69 11.34
C TYR A 177 -1.13 6.48 9.98
N CYS A 178 0.18 6.21 9.97
CA CYS A 178 0.98 6.05 8.77
C CYS A 178 1.12 4.57 8.40
N ASN A 179 1.02 4.30 7.09
CA ASN A 179 1.44 3.03 6.50
C ASN A 179 2.69 3.31 5.68
N THR A 180 3.85 3.36 6.34
CA THR A 180 5.11 3.66 5.65
C THR A 180 5.36 2.66 4.53
N CYS A 181 5.56 3.17 3.31
CA CYS A 181 5.78 2.37 2.12
C CYS A 181 7.20 2.58 1.59
N LEU A 182 8.05 1.56 1.71
CA LEU A 182 9.43 1.62 1.23
C LEU A 182 9.51 1.74 -0.30
N ILE A 183 8.51 1.25 -1.02
CA ILE A 183 8.42 1.36 -2.47
C ILE A 183 8.25 2.82 -2.88
N MET A 184 7.35 3.55 -2.22
CA MET A 184 7.13 4.97 -2.47
C MET A 184 8.40 5.77 -2.19
N ASN A 185 9.11 5.42 -1.12
CA ASN A 185 10.41 5.99 -0.81
C ASN A 185 11.39 5.75 -1.97
N ALA A 186 11.55 4.49 -2.39
CA ALA A 186 12.50 4.10 -3.43
C ALA A 186 12.16 4.69 -4.81
N ASN A 187 10.91 4.54 -5.27
CA ASN A 187 10.52 4.95 -6.61
C ASN A 187 10.54 6.47 -6.80
N GLU A 188 10.47 7.23 -5.73
CA GLU A 188 10.49 8.70 -5.79
C GLU A 188 11.85 9.32 -5.44
N ASP A 189 12.80 8.52 -5.02
CA ASP A 189 14.19 8.91 -4.88
C ASP A 189 14.97 8.62 -6.17
N VAL A 190 15.79 9.57 -6.61
CA VAL A 190 16.54 9.47 -7.89
C VAL A 190 17.57 8.34 -7.89
N ASN A 191 17.97 7.87 -6.71
CA ASN A 191 18.93 6.78 -6.54
C ASN A 191 18.26 5.48 -6.04
N GLY A 192 16.92 5.45 -5.99
CA GLY A 192 16.18 4.31 -5.47
C GLY A 192 16.34 4.10 -3.95
N ASN A 193 16.66 5.15 -3.20
CA ASN A 193 16.92 5.08 -1.76
C ASN A 193 15.63 4.89 -0.96
N TYR A 194 15.33 3.67 -0.58
CA TYR A 194 14.16 3.33 0.22
C TYR A 194 14.23 3.82 1.68
N MET A 195 15.39 4.28 2.16
CA MET A 195 15.54 4.92 3.47
C MET A 195 15.12 6.40 3.45
N HIS A 196 14.89 6.98 2.27
CA HIS A 196 14.36 8.33 2.11
C HIS A 196 12.89 8.39 2.55
N VAL A 197 12.55 9.32 3.45
CA VAL A 197 11.16 9.45 3.94
C VAL A 197 10.34 10.28 2.97
N ASN A 198 9.33 9.69 2.37
CA ASN A 198 8.43 10.33 1.41
C ASN A 198 7.47 11.31 2.09
N THR A 199 7.49 12.58 1.68
CA THR A 199 6.69 13.64 2.29
C THR A 199 5.19 13.50 2.03
N PHE A 200 4.78 12.93 0.89
CA PHE A 200 3.38 12.69 0.58
C PHE A 200 2.74 11.70 1.57
N GLN A 201 3.45 10.64 1.95
CA GLN A 201 2.99 9.71 2.99
C GLN A 201 2.83 10.41 4.34
N CYS A 202 3.76 11.31 4.67
CA CYS A 202 3.68 12.09 5.92
C CYS A 202 2.43 12.98 5.96
N GLU A 203 2.12 13.67 4.85
CA GLU A 203 0.91 14.50 4.76
C GLU A 203 -0.37 13.65 4.84
N ALA A 204 -0.44 12.54 4.13
CA ALA A 204 -1.57 11.62 4.21
C ALA A 204 -1.81 11.10 5.63
N ALA A 205 -0.75 10.78 6.37
CA ALA A 205 -0.84 10.37 7.77
C ALA A 205 -1.34 11.50 8.68
N ARG A 206 -0.89 12.75 8.48
CA ARG A 206 -1.37 13.92 9.22
C ARG A 206 -2.85 14.20 8.95
N ILE A 207 -3.28 14.10 7.70
CA ILE A 207 -4.69 14.26 7.31
C ILE A 207 -5.53 13.21 8.05
N LYS A 208 -5.15 11.94 7.97
CA LYS A 208 -5.84 10.87 8.68
C LYS A 208 -5.93 11.11 10.18
N HIS A 209 -4.83 11.56 10.80
CA HIS A 209 -4.80 11.87 12.22
C HIS A 209 -5.77 13.00 12.58
N ARG A 210 -5.79 14.11 11.80
CA ARG A 210 -6.72 15.23 12.05
C ARG A 210 -8.18 14.81 11.94
N GLN A 211 -8.52 14.08 10.89
CA GLN A 211 -9.89 13.62 10.64
C GLN A 211 -10.37 12.68 11.75
N MET A 212 -9.54 11.75 12.19
CA MET A 212 -9.90 10.84 13.28
C MET A 212 -10.05 11.53 14.64
N LYS A 213 -9.35 12.63 14.89
CA LYS A 213 -9.55 13.46 16.10
C LYS A 213 -10.81 14.32 16.02
N GLY A 214 -11.14 14.85 14.85
CA GLY A 214 -12.29 15.73 14.65
C GLY A 214 -13.65 15.05 14.78
N HIS A 215 -13.73 13.74 14.58
CA HIS A 215 -14.97 12.95 14.72
C HIS A 215 -15.22 12.46 16.17
N GLY A 216 -14.45 12.91 17.13
CA GLY A 216 -14.56 12.50 18.53
C GLY A 216 -15.19 13.53 19.49
N ASN A 217 -15.77 14.62 18.95
CA ASN A 217 -16.46 15.65 19.75
C ASN A 217 -17.93 15.74 19.38
#